data_dff7db2a9c8328e5cb5e76b64d8b954e
#
_entry.id   dff7db2a9c8328e5cb5e76b64d8b954e
#
_cell.length_a   1.000
_cell.length_b   1.000
_cell.length_c   1.000
_cell.angle_alpha   90.00
_cell.angle_beta   90.00
_cell.angle_gamma   90.00
#
_symmetry.space_group_name_H-M   'P 1'
#
loop_
_entity.id
_entity.type
_entity.pdbx_description
1 polymer ?
#
loop_
_entity_poly.entity_id
_entity_poly.type
_entity_poly.pdbx_seq_one_letter_code
_entity_poly.pdbx_strand_id
1 'polypeptide(L)'
;MITKKFLKDDAFSKATYSNCKRYRYCLSREWDAAKKMAHFIMLNPSTATEYQNDPTVERCERRARSLGYGGVSVTNIFAWRDTDPKKMERAIDPIGPENDSMILKTCLNADINIAAWGTHGSHRARGAEVKRIFHEAKIRVFSLG
;
A
#
# COMPACT_ATOMS: atom_id res chain seq x y z
N MET A 1 14.67 7.30 -3.73
CA MET A 1 13.22 7.47 -3.43
C MET A 1 12.95 8.83 -2.80
N ILE A 2 11.76 9.35 -3.00
CA ILE A 2 11.33 10.64 -2.46
C ILE A 2 10.20 10.38 -1.46
N THR A 3 10.35 10.86 -0.22
CA THR A 3 9.28 10.79 0.79
C THR A 3 8.74 12.19 1.02
N LYS A 4 7.43 12.36 0.82
CA LYS A 4 6.71 13.61 1.07
C LYS A 4 5.84 13.45 2.31
N LYS A 5 5.80 14.48 3.14
CA LYS A 5 5.06 14.50 4.40
C LYS A 5 4.06 15.63 4.39
N PHE A 6 2.94 15.43 5.08
CA PHE A 6 1.87 16.42 5.17
C PHE A 6 1.05 16.18 6.43
N LEU A 7 0.63 17.25 7.09
CA LEU A 7 -0.33 17.15 8.19
C LEU A 7 -1.74 17.29 7.61
N LYS A 8 -2.44 16.17 7.47
CA LYS A 8 -3.76 16.09 6.86
C LYS A 8 -4.81 15.90 7.96
N ASP A 9 -5.56 16.98 8.26
CA ASP A 9 -6.54 17.01 9.34
C ASP A 9 -5.89 16.61 10.68
N ASP A 10 -6.27 15.47 11.27
CA ASP A 10 -5.70 14.94 12.51
C ASP A 10 -4.52 13.96 12.29
N ALA A 11 -4.11 13.73 11.04
CA ALA A 11 -3.19 12.66 10.72
C ALA A 11 -1.86 13.17 10.15
N PHE A 12 -0.75 12.58 10.62
CA PHE A 12 0.54 12.68 9.95
C PHE A 12 0.52 11.77 8.72
N SER A 13 0.70 12.38 7.57
CA SER A 13 0.61 11.70 6.29
C SER A 13 1.98 11.61 5.63
N LYS A 14 2.30 10.46 5.04
CA LYS A 14 3.52 10.25 4.26
C LYS A 14 3.21 9.51 2.97
N ALA A 15 3.92 9.86 1.91
CA ALA A 15 3.90 9.11 0.66
C ALA A 15 5.33 8.98 0.15
N THR A 16 5.72 7.76 -0.22
CA THR A 16 7.04 7.46 -0.76
C THR A 16 6.94 7.09 -2.21
N TYR A 17 7.66 7.81 -3.05
CA TYR A 17 7.65 7.69 -4.51
C TYR A 17 9.03 7.33 -5.04
N SER A 18 9.08 6.79 -6.26
CA SER A 18 10.31 6.76 -7.05
C SER A 18 10.75 8.19 -7.39
N ASN A 19 12.01 8.37 -7.80
CA ASN A 19 12.51 9.69 -8.19
C ASN A 19 11.74 10.28 -9.37
N CYS A 20 11.29 9.45 -10.32
CA CYS A 20 10.47 9.89 -11.45
C CYS A 20 8.99 10.04 -11.10
N LYS A 21 8.58 9.65 -9.89
CA LYS A 21 7.20 9.69 -9.38
C LYS A 21 6.21 8.83 -10.17
N ARG A 22 6.68 7.93 -11.02
CA ARG A 22 5.80 6.97 -11.72
C ARG A 22 5.35 5.85 -10.80
N TYR A 23 6.11 5.59 -9.74
CA TYR A 23 5.77 4.60 -8.73
C TYR A 23 5.44 5.28 -7.41
N ARG A 24 4.40 4.82 -6.75
CA ARG A 24 4.13 5.12 -5.34
C ARG A 24 4.32 3.84 -4.55
N TYR A 25 5.37 3.80 -3.74
CA TYR A 25 5.75 2.58 -3.01
C TYR A 25 4.99 2.41 -1.70
N CYS A 26 4.64 3.50 -1.02
CA CYS A 26 3.93 3.43 0.24
C CYS A 26 3.16 4.72 0.48
N LEU A 27 2.00 4.61 1.11
CA LEU A 27 1.21 5.73 1.57
C LEU A 27 0.76 5.42 2.99
N SER A 28 0.89 6.39 3.91
CA SER A 28 0.46 6.18 5.29
C SER A 28 -0.24 7.39 5.88
N ARG A 29 -1.10 7.11 6.85
CA ARG A 29 -1.79 8.09 7.67
C ARG A 29 -1.70 7.61 9.11
N GLU A 30 -1.23 8.47 10.03
CA GLU A 30 -1.13 8.13 11.45
C GLU A 30 -1.80 9.23 12.25
N TRP A 31 -2.87 8.88 12.97
CA TRP A 31 -3.65 9.82 13.80
C TRP A 31 -3.46 9.59 15.28
N ASP A 32 -2.94 8.44 15.70
CA ASP A 32 -2.65 8.13 17.09
C ASP A 32 -1.40 7.26 17.17
N ALA A 33 -0.26 7.90 17.47
CA ALA A 33 1.03 7.21 17.52
C ALA A 33 1.16 6.22 18.68
N ALA A 34 0.25 6.28 19.67
CA ALA A 34 0.23 5.33 20.78
C ALA A 34 -0.42 4.00 20.42
N LYS A 35 -1.12 3.93 19.29
CA LYS A 35 -1.80 2.73 18.80
C LYS A 35 -1.07 2.14 17.61
N LYS A 36 -1.40 0.89 17.28
CA LYS A 36 -0.76 0.14 16.20
C LYS A 36 -1.31 0.51 14.84
N MET A 37 -0.56 0.16 13.79
CA MET A 37 -0.90 0.43 12.39
C MET A 37 -1.55 -0.78 11.73
N ALA A 38 -2.52 -0.53 10.85
CA ALA A 38 -3.04 -1.53 9.92
C ALA A 38 -2.42 -1.32 8.54
N HIS A 39 -2.03 -2.40 7.87
CA HIS A 39 -1.42 -2.35 6.55
C HIS A 39 -2.30 -3.07 5.54
N PHE A 40 -2.71 -2.36 4.50
CA PHE A 40 -3.46 -2.92 3.37
C PHE A 40 -2.55 -3.02 2.15
N ILE A 41 -2.49 -4.22 1.57
CA ILE A 41 -1.73 -4.46 0.35
C ILE A 41 -2.74 -4.54 -0.80
N MET A 42 -2.74 -3.52 -1.63
CA MET A 42 -3.72 -3.31 -2.70
C MET A 42 -3.15 -3.69 -4.06
N LEU A 43 -3.90 -3.44 -5.14
CA LEU A 43 -3.48 -3.80 -6.49
C LEU A 43 -2.44 -2.82 -7.03
N ASN A 44 -2.83 -1.56 -7.23
CA ASN A 44 -1.94 -0.51 -7.74
C ASN A 44 -2.41 0.87 -7.28
N PRO A 45 -1.50 1.84 -7.16
CA PRO A 45 -1.85 3.17 -6.72
C PRO A 45 -2.60 3.93 -7.82
N SER A 46 -3.56 4.75 -7.39
CA SER A 46 -4.32 5.65 -8.26
C SER A 46 -3.94 7.11 -7.96
N THR A 47 -4.88 7.92 -7.51
CA THR A 47 -4.70 9.37 -7.36
C THR A 47 -4.35 9.84 -5.97
N ALA A 48 -4.40 8.97 -4.95
CA ALA A 48 -4.10 9.38 -3.58
C ALA A 48 -2.63 9.79 -3.43
N THR A 49 -2.42 10.86 -2.65
CA THR A 49 -1.11 11.44 -2.37
C THR A 49 -0.96 11.66 -0.87
N GLU A 50 0.13 12.31 -0.45
CA GLU A 50 0.34 12.66 0.96
C GLU A 50 -0.71 13.65 1.49
N TYR A 51 -1.40 14.39 0.61
CA TYR A 51 -2.37 15.40 1.03
C TYR A 51 -3.82 15.09 0.66
N GLN A 52 -4.09 14.07 -0.15
CA GLN A 52 -5.46 13.70 -0.51
C GLN A 52 -5.66 12.20 -0.60
N ASN A 53 -6.88 11.76 -0.30
CA ASN A 53 -7.30 10.38 -0.48
C ASN A 53 -7.96 10.18 -1.85
N ASP A 54 -7.85 8.98 -2.40
CA ASP A 54 -8.78 8.49 -3.41
C ASP A 54 -9.82 7.59 -2.71
N PRO A 55 -10.86 7.10 -3.41
CA PRO A 55 -11.89 6.28 -2.76
C PRO A 55 -11.36 5.02 -2.08
N THR A 56 -10.32 4.40 -2.62
CA THR A 56 -9.73 3.18 -2.04
C THR A 56 -9.02 3.48 -0.73
N VAL A 57 -8.16 4.49 -0.71
CA VAL A 57 -7.43 4.90 0.51
C VAL A 57 -8.40 5.39 1.57
N GLU A 58 -9.44 6.12 1.17
CA GLU A 58 -10.48 6.57 2.09
C GLU A 58 -11.15 5.39 2.80
N ARG A 59 -11.49 4.34 2.07
CA ARG A 59 -12.07 3.14 2.68
C ARG A 59 -11.12 2.44 3.63
N CYS A 60 -9.83 2.35 3.27
CA CYS A 60 -8.82 1.75 4.14
C CYS A 60 -8.67 2.55 5.44
N GLU A 61 -8.61 3.87 5.35
CA GLU A 61 -8.50 4.75 6.51
C GLU A 61 -9.71 4.60 7.43
N ARG A 62 -10.92 4.64 6.88
CA ARG A 62 -12.16 4.47 7.66
C ARG A 62 -12.20 3.12 8.36
N ARG A 63 -11.80 2.06 7.68
CA ARG A 63 -11.78 0.72 8.27
C ARG A 63 -10.77 0.63 9.41
N ALA A 64 -9.58 1.18 9.23
CA ALA A 64 -8.56 1.19 10.27
C ALA A 64 -9.02 1.98 11.50
N ARG A 65 -9.64 3.15 11.30
CA ARG A 65 -10.22 3.95 12.40
C ARG A 65 -11.32 3.19 13.14
N SER A 66 -12.22 2.58 12.39
CA SER A 66 -13.35 1.81 12.94
C SER A 66 -12.88 0.61 13.78
N LEU A 67 -11.77 -0.01 13.41
CA LEU A 67 -11.19 -1.16 14.12
C LEU A 67 -10.29 -0.75 15.29
N GLY A 68 -10.11 0.54 15.53
CA GLY A 68 -9.34 1.04 16.68
C GLY A 68 -7.83 1.12 16.45
N TYR A 69 -7.35 1.04 15.21
CA TYR A 69 -5.93 1.24 14.91
C TYR A 69 -5.58 2.74 14.96
N GLY A 70 -4.30 3.04 15.18
CA GLY A 70 -3.79 4.41 15.24
C GLY A 70 -3.30 4.94 13.92
N GLY A 71 -3.35 4.14 12.88
CA GLY A 71 -2.93 4.53 11.55
C GLY A 71 -3.16 3.46 10.51
N VAL A 72 -2.97 3.85 9.26
CA VAL A 72 -3.09 2.96 8.11
C VAL A 72 -1.90 3.16 7.18
N SER A 73 -1.35 2.05 6.69
CA SER A 73 -0.37 2.04 5.61
C SER A 73 -0.96 1.32 4.41
N VAL A 74 -0.67 1.81 3.22
CA VAL A 74 -1.11 1.20 1.97
C VAL A 74 0.10 0.98 1.08
N THR A 75 0.32 -0.26 0.68
CA THR A 75 1.26 -0.63 -0.38
C THR A 75 0.50 -1.30 -1.50
N ASN A 76 1.16 -1.57 -2.59
CA ASN A 76 0.53 -2.17 -3.75
C ASN A 76 1.43 -3.24 -4.34
N ILE A 77 0.86 -4.34 -4.82
CA ILE A 77 1.67 -5.39 -5.46
C ILE A 77 2.28 -4.89 -6.77
N PHE A 78 1.61 -3.94 -7.43
CA PHE A 78 2.18 -3.15 -8.53
C PHE A 78 2.26 -1.69 -8.09
N ALA A 79 3.44 -1.12 -8.11
CA ALA A 79 3.63 0.27 -7.64
C ALA A 79 3.40 1.32 -8.72
N TRP A 80 3.25 0.94 -9.99
CA TRP A 80 2.97 1.84 -11.10
C TRP A 80 1.66 2.57 -10.88
N ARG A 81 1.69 3.90 -10.98
CA ARG A 81 0.54 4.78 -10.72
C ARG A 81 -0.35 4.88 -11.95
N ASP A 82 -1.58 4.36 -11.85
CA ASP A 82 -2.59 4.48 -12.88
C ASP A 82 -3.97 4.28 -12.27
N THR A 83 -4.98 5.00 -12.79
CA THR A 83 -6.37 4.81 -12.36
C THR A 83 -7.01 3.59 -13.00
N ASP A 84 -6.49 3.15 -14.15
CA ASP A 84 -6.98 2.01 -14.90
C ASP A 84 -6.03 0.81 -14.75
N PRO A 85 -6.48 -0.30 -14.12
CA PRO A 85 -5.64 -1.50 -13.98
C PRO A 85 -5.14 -2.04 -15.32
N LYS A 86 -5.91 -1.90 -16.39
CA LYS A 86 -5.49 -2.37 -17.73
C LYS A 86 -4.30 -1.58 -18.26
N LYS A 87 -4.27 -0.27 -18.01
CA LYS A 87 -3.12 0.57 -18.38
C LYS A 87 -1.90 0.24 -17.53
N MET A 88 -2.10 0.00 -16.25
CA MET A 88 -1.03 -0.45 -15.36
C MET A 88 -0.42 -1.75 -15.88
N GLU A 89 -1.23 -2.71 -16.30
CA GLU A 89 -0.77 -3.99 -16.82
C GLU A 89 0.10 -3.85 -18.08
N ARG A 90 -0.09 -2.77 -18.86
CA ARG A 90 0.69 -2.50 -20.08
C ARG A 90 2.03 -1.83 -19.80
N ALA A 91 2.30 -1.38 -18.58
CA ALA A 91 3.59 -0.80 -18.24
C ALA A 91 4.69 -1.85 -18.41
N ILE A 92 5.89 -1.41 -18.81
CA ILE A 92 7.03 -2.31 -19.00
C ILE A 92 7.40 -2.97 -17.68
N ASP A 93 7.49 -2.20 -16.61
CA ASP A 93 7.68 -2.71 -15.25
C ASP A 93 6.59 -2.13 -14.35
N PRO A 94 5.45 -2.82 -14.20
CA PRO A 94 4.38 -2.33 -13.33
C PRO A 94 4.67 -2.53 -11.85
N ILE A 95 5.59 -3.43 -11.49
CA ILE A 95 5.91 -3.75 -10.10
C ILE A 95 6.69 -2.63 -9.43
N GLY A 96 7.77 -2.19 -10.07
CA GLY A 96 8.70 -1.20 -9.52
C GLY A 96 9.89 -1.84 -8.80
N PRO A 97 11.10 -1.32 -9.02
CA PRO A 97 12.34 -1.95 -8.53
C PRO A 97 12.46 -1.99 -7.00
N GLU A 98 11.86 -1.05 -6.27
CA GLU A 98 11.96 -0.96 -4.80
C GLU A 98 10.71 -1.52 -4.11
N ASN A 99 9.75 -2.07 -4.87
CA ASN A 99 8.44 -2.37 -4.31
C ASN A 99 8.45 -3.53 -3.32
N ASP A 100 9.14 -4.62 -3.63
CA ASP A 100 9.16 -5.79 -2.74
C ASP A 100 9.75 -5.44 -1.37
N SER A 101 10.88 -4.71 -1.35
CA SER A 101 11.51 -4.31 -0.10
C SER A 101 10.62 -3.34 0.70
N MET A 102 9.91 -2.45 0.03
CA MET A 102 8.99 -1.53 0.70
C MET A 102 7.78 -2.25 1.29
N ILE A 103 7.22 -3.23 0.57
CA ILE A 103 6.12 -4.04 1.09
C ILE A 103 6.55 -4.76 2.36
N LEU A 104 7.71 -5.43 2.34
CA LEU A 104 8.23 -6.16 3.49
C LEU A 104 8.50 -5.23 4.67
N LYS A 105 9.14 -4.10 4.44
CA LYS A 105 9.42 -3.11 5.49
C LYS A 105 8.12 -2.62 6.14
N THR A 106 7.11 -2.35 5.34
CA THR A 106 5.81 -1.88 5.84
C THR A 106 5.12 -2.97 6.65
N CYS A 107 5.19 -4.23 6.19
CA CYS A 107 4.67 -5.37 6.96
C CYS A 107 5.26 -5.47 8.36
N LEU A 108 6.57 -5.27 8.48
CA LEU A 108 7.27 -5.39 9.76
C LEU A 108 6.88 -4.27 10.75
N ASN A 109 6.42 -3.13 10.24
CA ASN A 109 6.01 -1.98 11.06
C ASN A 109 4.50 -1.96 11.36
N ALA A 110 3.75 -2.94 10.88
CA ALA A 110 2.30 -3.01 11.08
C ALA A 110 1.94 -4.11 12.06
N ASP A 111 0.80 -3.94 12.75
CA ASP A 111 0.25 -4.95 13.63
C ASP A 111 -0.55 -6.01 12.86
N ILE A 112 -1.22 -5.59 11.78
CA ILE A 112 -1.96 -6.48 10.90
C ILE A 112 -1.66 -6.17 9.45
N ASN A 113 -1.52 -7.21 8.63
CA ASN A 113 -1.28 -7.10 7.20
C ASN A 113 -2.43 -7.76 6.46
N ILE A 114 -3.07 -7.03 5.55
CA ILE A 114 -4.28 -7.45 4.86
C ILE A 114 -4.06 -7.41 3.35
N ALA A 115 -4.18 -8.56 2.70
CA ALA A 115 -4.11 -8.69 1.25
C ALA A 115 -5.47 -8.34 0.63
N ALA A 116 -5.51 -7.33 -0.22
CA ALA A 116 -6.74 -6.82 -0.80
C ALA A 116 -6.55 -6.38 -2.27
N TRP A 117 -5.76 -7.11 -3.04
CA TRP A 117 -5.43 -6.73 -4.42
C TRP A 117 -6.41 -7.24 -5.48
N GLY A 118 -7.29 -8.17 -5.15
CA GLY A 118 -8.32 -8.64 -6.08
C GLY A 118 -7.82 -9.52 -7.23
N THR A 119 -8.68 -9.72 -8.24
CA THR A 119 -8.44 -10.66 -9.34
C THR A 119 -7.35 -10.21 -10.32
N HIS A 120 -7.17 -8.91 -10.52
CA HIS A 120 -6.10 -8.38 -11.36
C HIS A 120 -4.70 -8.69 -10.83
N GLY A 121 -4.59 -9.15 -9.58
CA GLY A 121 -3.33 -9.63 -9.03
C GLY A 121 -2.77 -10.87 -9.72
N SER A 122 -3.57 -11.55 -10.55
CA SER A 122 -3.09 -12.68 -11.36
C SER A 122 -2.15 -12.26 -12.49
N HIS A 123 -2.17 -10.99 -12.89
CA HIS A 123 -1.27 -10.47 -13.92
C HIS A 123 0.19 -10.76 -13.57
N ARG A 124 0.92 -11.38 -14.50
CA ARG A 124 2.31 -11.84 -14.32
C ARG A 124 2.50 -12.74 -13.09
N ALA A 125 1.45 -13.44 -12.65
CA ALA A 125 1.43 -14.26 -11.44
C ALA A 125 1.88 -13.48 -10.18
N ARG A 126 1.68 -12.17 -10.16
CA ARG A 126 2.23 -11.29 -9.13
C ARG A 126 1.65 -11.56 -7.74
N GLY A 127 0.35 -11.78 -7.65
CA GLY A 127 -0.29 -12.10 -6.37
C GLY A 127 0.30 -13.34 -5.72
N ALA A 128 0.53 -14.39 -6.51
CA ALA A 128 1.17 -15.62 -6.03
C ALA A 128 2.62 -15.37 -5.60
N GLU A 129 3.36 -14.56 -6.35
CA GLU A 129 4.74 -14.19 -6.01
C GLU A 129 4.81 -13.45 -4.67
N VAL A 130 3.93 -12.48 -4.44
CA VAL A 130 3.90 -11.72 -3.18
C VAL A 130 3.53 -12.63 -2.02
N LYS A 131 2.58 -13.54 -2.19
CA LYS A 131 2.24 -14.53 -1.15
C LYS A 131 3.44 -15.41 -0.81
N ARG A 132 4.21 -15.83 -1.81
CA ARG A 132 5.43 -16.61 -1.60
C ARG A 132 6.47 -15.80 -0.81
N ILE A 133 6.65 -14.52 -1.13
CA ILE A 133 7.55 -13.62 -0.40
C ILE A 133 7.15 -13.54 1.08
N PHE A 134 5.85 -13.40 1.37
CA PHE A 134 5.36 -13.37 2.75
C PHE A 134 5.61 -14.70 3.47
N HIS A 135 5.36 -15.80 2.80
CA HIS A 135 5.59 -17.13 3.38
C HIS A 135 7.07 -17.33 3.72
N GLU A 136 7.97 -17.00 2.82
CA GLU A 136 9.42 -17.12 3.04
C GLU A 136 9.90 -16.20 4.17
N ALA A 137 9.32 -15.01 4.31
CA ALA A 137 9.64 -14.06 5.36
C ALA A 137 8.91 -14.34 6.67
N LYS A 138 8.06 -15.38 6.73
CA LYS A 138 7.24 -15.76 7.89
C LYS A 138 6.31 -14.63 8.35
N ILE A 139 5.78 -13.89 7.40
CA ILE A 139 4.82 -12.81 7.66
C ILE A 139 3.40 -13.36 7.50
N ARG A 140 2.59 -13.16 8.53
CA ARG A 140 1.18 -13.54 8.51
C ARG A 140 0.36 -12.47 7.80
N VAL A 141 -0.44 -12.88 6.81
CA VAL A 141 -1.27 -11.98 6.03
C VAL A 141 -2.70 -12.51 5.98
N PHE A 142 -3.67 -11.64 6.24
CA PHE A 142 -5.08 -11.94 6.15
C PHE A 142 -5.63 -11.48 4.81
N SER A 143 -6.66 -12.16 4.31
CA SER A 143 -7.36 -11.76 3.09
C SER A 143 -8.71 -11.15 3.44
N LEU A 144 -9.12 -10.12 2.68
CA LEU A 144 -10.50 -9.69 2.66
C LEU A 144 -11.26 -10.66 1.75
N GLY A 145 -12.06 -11.47 2.35
CA GLY A 145 -12.76 -12.57 1.71
C GLY A 145 -13.67 -12.21 0.56
#